data_60e3843b3f76059ed44c3dda78894c0b
#
_entry.id   60e3843b3f76059ed44c3dda78894c0b
#
_cell.length_a   1.000
_cell.length_b   1.000
_cell.length_c   1.000
_cell.angle_alpha   90.00
_cell.angle_beta   90.00
_cell.angle_gamma   90.00
#
_symmetry.space_group_name_H-M   'P 1'
#
loop_
_entity.id
_entity.type
_entity.pdbx_description
1 polymer ?
#
loop_
_entity_poly.entity_id
_entity_poly.type
_entity_poly.pdbx_seq_one_letter_code
_entity_poly.pdbx_strand_id
1 'polypeptide(L)'
;MKKNGCDKIFTEQKSGTTTKGRNALRECLDFVREGDEFVFTRIDRVCRNILDLQLIVKELNEKGVVLNATEQPISTKDASSKCFLDMLGVFSEFETNLRRERQLEGIARAKEKGVYQGRKAKIDIDRIKLLKQEGLGATAIAKDMNIHRDSVYRLLKKVGD
;
A
#
# COMPACT_ATOMS: atom_id res chain seq x y z
N MET A 1 30.89 8.07 -6.21
CA MET A 1 30.78 6.82 -6.97
C MET A 1 32.04 6.51 -7.79
N LYS A 2 32.39 7.29 -8.83
CA LYS A 2 33.67 7.04 -9.61
C LYS A 2 34.92 6.99 -8.74
N LYS A 3 34.99 7.79 -7.67
CA LYS A 3 36.13 7.79 -6.71
C LYS A 3 36.19 6.52 -5.84
N ASN A 4 35.12 5.73 -5.78
CA ASN A 4 35.03 4.51 -4.94
C ASN A 4 35.25 3.23 -5.76
N GLY A 5 35.77 3.32 -6.99
CA GLY A 5 36.12 2.15 -7.79
C GLY A 5 34.93 1.35 -8.31
N CYS A 6 33.75 1.96 -8.48
CA CYS A 6 32.58 1.25 -9.02
C CYS A 6 32.76 0.97 -10.52
N ASP A 7 32.63 -0.29 -10.93
CA ASP A 7 32.73 -0.73 -12.32
C ASP A 7 31.54 -0.24 -13.14
N LYS A 8 30.34 -0.23 -12.55
CA LYS A 8 29.10 0.24 -13.19
C LYS A 8 28.36 1.19 -12.28
N ILE A 9 27.81 2.26 -12.85
CA ILE A 9 27.06 3.28 -12.12
C ILE A 9 25.67 3.41 -12.74
N PHE A 10 24.64 3.24 -11.93
CA PHE A 10 23.24 3.48 -12.28
C PHE A 10 22.82 4.83 -11.71
N THR A 11 22.27 5.70 -12.54
CA THR A 11 21.86 7.04 -12.11
C THR A 11 20.40 7.27 -12.38
N GLU A 12 19.70 7.84 -11.41
CA GLU A 12 18.30 8.19 -11.52
C GLU A 12 18.06 9.61 -10.99
N GLN A 13 17.41 10.44 -11.80
CA GLN A 13 16.98 11.77 -11.37
C GLN A 13 15.47 11.73 -11.15
N LYS A 14 15.04 11.47 -9.92
CA LYS A 14 13.60 11.54 -9.57
C LYS A 14 13.38 12.15 -8.20
N SER A 15 12.34 13.00 -8.14
CA SER A 15 11.84 13.54 -6.88
C SER A 15 11.18 12.44 -6.03
N GLY A 16 11.34 12.55 -4.72
CA GLY A 16 10.99 11.54 -3.72
C GLY A 16 9.52 11.08 -3.62
N THR A 17 8.61 11.42 -4.54
CA THR A 17 7.16 11.26 -4.34
C THR A 17 6.50 10.02 -4.95
N THR A 18 7.14 9.25 -5.83
CA THR A 18 6.47 8.12 -6.49
C THR A 18 7.32 6.84 -6.45
N THR A 19 6.76 5.73 -5.96
CA THR A 19 7.37 4.39 -6.00
C THR A 19 7.36 3.78 -7.42
N LYS A 20 6.44 4.22 -8.28
CA LYS A 20 6.39 3.80 -9.69
C LYS A 20 7.50 4.51 -10.47
N GLY A 21 8.47 3.73 -10.97
CA GLY A 21 9.47 4.19 -11.93
C GLY A 21 10.88 4.36 -11.35
N ARG A 22 11.32 3.58 -10.38
CA ARG A 22 12.72 3.43 -9.97
C ARG A 22 13.43 2.39 -10.84
N ASN A 23 13.46 2.67 -12.15
CA ASN A 23 13.99 1.72 -13.13
C ASN A 23 15.49 1.48 -12.92
N ALA A 24 16.26 2.55 -12.64
CA ALA A 24 17.72 2.42 -12.47
C ALA A 24 18.09 1.62 -11.21
N LEU A 25 17.36 1.77 -10.11
CA LEU A 25 17.55 0.94 -8.92
C LEU A 25 17.23 -0.53 -9.24
N ARG A 26 16.10 -0.79 -9.89
CA ARG A 26 15.72 -2.16 -10.26
C ARG A 26 16.71 -2.79 -11.22
N GLU A 27 17.13 -2.05 -12.26
CA GLU A 27 18.17 -2.49 -13.19
C GLU A 27 19.48 -2.80 -12.47
N CYS A 28 19.86 -2.00 -11.46
CA CYS A 28 21.05 -2.25 -10.65
C CYS A 28 20.89 -3.53 -9.82
N LEU A 29 19.75 -3.72 -9.14
CA LEU A 29 19.48 -4.93 -8.37
C LEU A 29 19.45 -6.19 -9.27
N ASP A 30 18.91 -6.07 -10.48
CA ASP A 30 18.87 -7.18 -11.43
C ASP A 30 20.27 -7.47 -12.07
N PHE A 31 21.14 -6.48 -12.09
CA PHE A 31 22.49 -6.58 -12.64
C PHE A 31 23.48 -7.28 -11.72
N VAL A 32 23.43 -7.01 -10.41
CA VAL A 32 24.41 -7.51 -9.43
C VAL A 32 24.34 -9.03 -9.26
N ARG A 33 25.50 -9.65 -9.02
CA ARG A 33 25.70 -11.09 -8.88
C ARG A 33 26.40 -11.42 -7.54
N GLU A 34 26.43 -12.69 -7.20
CA GLU A 34 27.14 -13.19 -6.05
C GLU A 34 28.61 -12.70 -6.02
N GLY A 35 29.04 -12.17 -4.89
CA GLY A 35 30.36 -11.59 -4.69
C GLY A 35 30.47 -10.11 -5.05
N ASP A 36 29.46 -9.51 -5.69
CA ASP A 36 29.45 -8.08 -6.00
C ASP A 36 29.17 -7.24 -4.74
N GLU A 37 29.47 -5.94 -4.85
CA GLU A 37 29.18 -4.94 -3.84
C GLU A 37 28.24 -3.87 -4.38
N PHE A 38 27.02 -3.78 -3.78
CA PHE A 38 26.06 -2.73 -4.07
C PHE A 38 26.39 -1.50 -3.23
N VAL A 39 26.93 -0.45 -3.89
CA VAL A 39 27.43 0.76 -3.25
C VAL A 39 26.47 1.93 -3.48
N PHE A 40 26.15 2.66 -2.42
CA PHE A 40 25.35 3.89 -2.48
C PHE A 40 25.88 4.94 -1.49
N THR A 41 25.43 6.19 -1.61
CA THR A 41 25.90 7.26 -0.73
C THR A 41 25.20 7.23 0.62
N ARG A 42 23.86 7.28 0.63
CA ARG A 42 23.01 7.39 1.83
C ARG A 42 21.73 6.61 1.65
N ILE A 43 21.16 6.12 2.75
CA ILE A 43 19.89 5.35 2.77
C ILE A 43 18.76 6.14 2.11
N ASP A 44 18.61 7.44 2.41
CA ASP A 44 17.55 8.29 1.88
C ASP A 44 17.60 8.47 0.34
N ARG A 45 18.70 8.10 -0.30
CA ARG A 45 18.84 8.07 -1.76
C ARG A 45 18.32 6.77 -2.37
N VAL A 46 18.44 5.66 -1.64
CA VAL A 46 18.09 4.32 -2.14
C VAL A 46 16.68 3.93 -1.74
N CYS A 47 16.25 4.27 -0.53
CA CYS A 47 14.94 3.92 0.00
C CYS A 47 14.29 5.07 0.77
N ARG A 48 12.96 5.03 0.89
CA ARG A 48 12.17 6.08 1.54
C ARG A 48 11.74 5.73 2.95
N ASN A 49 11.71 4.47 3.22
CA ASN A 49 11.31 3.92 4.50
C ASN A 49 12.15 2.69 4.81
N ILE A 50 12.08 2.25 6.03
CA ILE A 50 12.88 1.11 6.52
C ILE A 50 12.43 -0.21 5.88
N LEU A 51 11.15 -0.34 5.53
CA LEU A 51 10.64 -1.56 4.86
C LEU A 51 11.26 -1.72 3.47
N ASP A 52 11.36 -0.64 2.68
CA ASP A 52 12.02 -0.67 1.37
C ASP A 52 13.49 -1.07 1.53
N LEU A 53 14.19 -0.55 2.56
CA LEU A 53 15.56 -0.92 2.86
C LEU A 53 15.68 -2.41 3.17
N GLN A 54 14.79 -2.94 4.01
CA GLN A 54 14.79 -4.35 4.40
C GLN A 54 14.57 -5.28 3.20
N LEU A 55 13.68 -4.92 2.28
CA LEU A 55 13.45 -5.68 1.05
C LEU A 55 14.71 -5.71 0.17
N ILE A 56 15.39 -4.57 0.04
CA ILE A 56 16.65 -4.48 -0.71
C ILE A 56 17.75 -5.31 -0.03
N VAL A 57 17.92 -5.17 1.28
CA VAL A 57 18.91 -5.95 2.05
C VAL A 57 18.65 -7.44 1.92
N LYS A 58 17.40 -7.88 2.01
CA LYS A 58 17.01 -9.27 1.85
C LYS A 58 17.34 -9.78 0.45
N GLU A 59 16.94 -9.05 -0.59
CA GLU A 59 17.22 -9.42 -2.00
C GLU A 59 18.73 -9.53 -2.27
N LEU A 60 19.52 -8.58 -1.75
CA LEU A 60 20.98 -8.60 -1.91
C LEU A 60 21.63 -9.76 -1.14
N ASN A 61 21.18 -10.03 0.09
CA ASN A 61 21.67 -11.17 0.86
C ASN A 61 21.36 -12.52 0.18
N GLU A 62 20.15 -12.67 -0.39
CA GLU A 62 19.77 -13.89 -1.14
C GLU A 62 20.62 -14.08 -2.39
N LYS A 63 21.12 -12.99 -2.98
CA LYS A 63 22.04 -13.00 -4.13
C LYS A 63 23.52 -13.11 -3.74
N GLY A 64 23.85 -13.12 -2.45
CA GLY A 64 25.25 -13.09 -1.99
C GLY A 64 25.97 -11.77 -2.28
N VAL A 65 25.24 -10.66 -2.39
CA VAL A 65 25.76 -9.32 -2.69
C VAL A 65 25.90 -8.52 -1.40
N VAL A 66 27.02 -7.85 -1.23
CA VAL A 66 27.27 -6.97 -0.09
C VAL A 66 26.66 -5.60 -0.33
N LEU A 67 25.93 -5.07 0.65
CA LEU A 67 25.45 -3.70 0.67
C LEU A 67 26.47 -2.79 1.39
N ASN A 68 26.78 -1.62 0.83
CA ASN A 68 27.71 -0.66 1.43
C ASN A 68 27.29 0.80 1.20
N ALA A 69 27.16 1.58 2.28
CA ALA A 69 26.92 3.02 2.22
C ALA A 69 28.23 3.79 2.41
N THR A 70 28.51 4.77 1.53
CA THR A 70 29.80 5.50 1.57
C THR A 70 29.83 6.68 2.52
N GLU A 71 28.65 7.25 2.86
CA GLU A 71 28.51 8.42 3.73
C GLU A 71 27.91 8.07 5.09
N GLN A 72 27.58 6.81 5.31
CA GLN A 72 27.01 6.30 6.56
C GLN A 72 27.71 5.00 6.95
N PRO A 73 27.94 4.73 8.25
CA PRO A 73 28.60 3.50 8.70
C PRO A 73 27.65 2.28 8.61
N ILE A 74 27.21 1.97 7.40
CA ILE A 74 26.24 0.89 7.14
C ILE A 74 26.78 0.00 6.04
N SER A 75 27.07 -1.26 6.41
CA SER A 75 27.54 -2.29 5.50
C SER A 75 27.06 -3.65 5.98
N THR A 76 26.68 -4.52 5.05
CA THR A 76 26.38 -5.92 5.41
C THR A 76 27.64 -6.80 5.54
N LYS A 77 28.84 -6.22 5.35
CA LYS A 77 30.13 -6.94 5.56
C LYS A 77 30.37 -7.26 7.03
N ASP A 78 30.05 -6.33 7.92
CA ASP A 78 30.30 -6.52 9.34
C ASP A 78 29.03 -6.94 10.10
N ALA A 79 29.21 -7.81 11.10
CA ALA A 79 28.13 -8.41 11.87
C ALA A 79 27.33 -7.34 12.66
N SER A 80 27.98 -6.27 13.12
CA SER A 80 27.36 -5.22 13.91
C SER A 80 26.39 -4.39 13.06
N SER A 81 26.82 -3.97 11.86
CA SER A 81 25.97 -3.25 10.92
C SER A 81 24.82 -4.11 10.41
N LYS A 82 25.08 -5.42 10.18
CA LYS A 82 24.02 -6.37 9.82
C LYS A 82 22.99 -6.49 10.93
N CYS A 83 23.42 -6.71 12.17
CA CYS A 83 22.52 -6.76 13.33
C CYS A 83 21.71 -5.47 13.48
N PHE A 84 22.32 -4.31 13.27
CA PHE A 84 21.62 -3.01 13.30
C PHE A 84 20.55 -2.93 12.23
N LEU A 85 20.83 -3.36 10.98
CA LEU A 85 19.85 -3.40 9.89
C LEU A 85 18.68 -4.35 10.20
N ASP A 86 18.96 -5.51 10.77
CA ASP A 86 17.92 -6.48 11.17
C ASP A 86 17.04 -5.89 12.28
N MET A 87 17.64 -5.22 13.27
CA MET A 87 16.93 -4.54 14.36
C MET A 87 16.03 -3.41 13.86
N LEU A 88 16.50 -2.61 12.89
CA LEU A 88 15.66 -1.59 12.23
C LEU A 88 14.42 -2.21 11.57
N GLY A 89 14.54 -3.41 10.99
CA GLY A 89 13.41 -4.15 10.42
C GLY A 89 12.36 -4.50 11.45
N VAL A 90 12.78 -5.06 12.59
CA VAL A 90 11.89 -5.40 13.71
C VAL A 90 11.17 -4.16 14.25
N PHE A 91 11.88 -3.03 14.41
CA PHE A 91 11.25 -1.76 14.82
C PHE A 91 10.22 -1.26 13.83
N SER A 92 10.50 -1.37 12.54
CA SER A 92 9.56 -0.95 11.49
C SER A 92 8.29 -1.79 11.47
N GLU A 93 8.41 -3.09 11.66
CA GLU A 93 7.27 -4.01 11.79
C GLU A 93 6.45 -3.68 13.04
N PHE A 94 7.10 -3.49 14.17
CA PHE A 94 6.45 -3.10 15.42
C PHE A 94 5.67 -1.79 15.28
N GLU A 95 6.28 -0.74 14.68
CA GLU A 95 5.60 0.53 14.43
C GLU A 95 4.37 0.36 13.51
N THR A 96 4.48 -0.48 12.49
CA THR A 96 3.38 -0.78 11.58
C THR A 96 2.22 -1.47 12.30
N ASN A 97 2.53 -2.45 13.15
CA ASN A 97 1.54 -3.16 13.95
C ASN A 97 0.83 -2.23 14.94
N LEU A 98 1.57 -1.36 15.63
CA LEU A 98 0.99 -0.35 16.53
C LEU A 98 0.05 0.62 15.80
N ARG A 99 0.42 1.06 14.60
CA ARG A 99 -0.45 1.92 13.78
C ARG A 99 -1.73 1.19 13.40
N ARG A 100 -1.64 -0.09 13.02
CA ARG A 100 -2.78 -0.94 12.67
C ARG A 100 -3.72 -1.13 13.86
N GLU A 101 -3.20 -1.42 15.04
CA GLU A 101 -3.98 -1.55 16.27
C GLU A 101 -4.75 -0.27 16.58
N ARG A 102 -4.07 0.89 16.60
CA ARG A 102 -4.72 2.19 16.81
C ARG A 102 -5.79 2.49 15.77
N GLN A 103 -5.56 2.11 14.51
CA GLN A 103 -6.55 2.25 13.45
C GLN A 103 -7.78 1.38 13.69
N LEU A 104 -7.61 0.12 14.09
CA LEU A 104 -8.70 -0.79 14.40
C LEU A 104 -9.52 -0.30 15.59
N GLU A 105 -8.86 0.17 16.65
CA GLU A 105 -9.54 0.79 17.79
C GLU A 105 -10.34 2.03 17.36
N GLY A 106 -9.74 2.89 16.53
CA GLY A 106 -10.44 4.07 16.00
C GLY A 106 -11.67 3.71 15.18
N ILE A 107 -11.57 2.67 14.34
CA ILE A 107 -12.69 2.14 13.56
C ILE A 107 -13.77 1.56 14.48
N ALA A 108 -13.40 0.80 15.52
CA ALA A 108 -14.34 0.24 16.48
C ALA A 108 -15.13 1.35 17.18
N ARG A 109 -14.43 2.34 17.74
CA ARG A 109 -15.08 3.51 18.37
C ARG A 109 -15.97 4.30 17.41
N ALA A 110 -15.58 4.43 16.13
CA ALA A 110 -16.37 5.12 15.11
C ALA A 110 -17.63 4.32 14.74
N LYS A 111 -17.56 2.98 14.71
CA LYS A 111 -18.71 2.09 14.51
C LYS A 111 -19.70 2.20 15.67
N GLU A 112 -19.22 2.19 16.92
CA GLU A 112 -20.05 2.39 18.11
C GLU A 112 -20.80 3.72 18.08
N LYS A 113 -20.13 4.78 17.62
CA LYS A 113 -20.72 6.11 17.43
C LYS A 113 -21.62 6.24 16.20
N GLY A 114 -21.82 5.16 15.42
CA GLY A 114 -22.67 5.17 14.22
C GLY A 114 -22.13 6.01 13.06
N VAL A 115 -20.81 6.33 13.04
CA VAL A 115 -20.20 7.16 11.99
C VAL A 115 -20.23 6.42 10.65
N TYR A 116 -20.11 5.09 10.67
CA TYR A 116 -20.15 4.26 9.46
C TYR A 116 -21.58 3.86 9.10
N GLN A 117 -22.31 4.77 8.49
CA GLN A 117 -23.69 4.53 8.05
C GLN A 117 -23.78 3.84 6.67
N GLY A 118 -22.64 3.48 6.09
CA GLY A 118 -22.56 2.93 4.73
C GLY A 118 -22.91 3.97 3.66
N ARG A 119 -23.19 3.47 2.45
CA ARG A 119 -23.62 4.32 1.33
C ARG A 119 -25.06 4.74 1.58
N LYS A 120 -25.35 6.07 1.55
CA LYS A 120 -26.72 6.59 1.59
C LYS A 120 -27.56 5.94 0.49
N ALA A 121 -28.74 5.47 0.86
CA ALA A 121 -29.71 4.94 -0.10
C ALA A 121 -30.04 6.04 -1.13
N LYS A 122 -29.73 5.79 -2.41
CA LYS A 122 -30.02 6.73 -3.50
C LYS A 122 -31.42 6.57 -4.08
N ILE A 123 -32.09 5.44 -3.74
CA ILE A 123 -33.40 5.11 -4.29
C ILE A 123 -34.43 5.49 -3.25
N ASP A 124 -35.36 6.33 -3.66
CA ASP A 124 -36.51 6.74 -2.85
C ASP A 124 -37.50 5.58 -2.74
N ILE A 125 -37.52 4.93 -1.58
CA ILE A 125 -38.38 3.77 -1.31
C ILE A 125 -39.83 4.21 -1.19
N ASP A 126 -40.12 5.40 -0.65
CA ASP A 126 -41.48 5.86 -0.44
C ASP A 126 -42.14 6.20 -1.77
N ARG A 127 -41.40 6.71 -2.73
CA ARG A 127 -41.87 6.87 -4.11
C ARG A 127 -42.16 5.53 -4.79
N ILE A 128 -41.37 4.49 -4.56
CA ILE A 128 -41.68 3.13 -5.06
C ILE A 128 -43.01 2.60 -4.50
N LYS A 129 -43.28 2.82 -3.19
CA LYS A 129 -44.50 2.42 -2.55
C LYS A 129 -45.72 3.14 -3.17
N LEU A 130 -45.58 4.45 -3.33
CA LEU A 130 -46.65 5.27 -3.92
C LEU A 130 -47.01 4.78 -5.33
N LEU A 131 -46.03 4.63 -6.20
CA LEU A 131 -46.23 4.14 -7.57
C LEU A 131 -46.82 2.72 -7.58
N LYS A 132 -46.48 1.89 -6.60
CA LYS A 132 -47.07 0.56 -6.44
C LYS A 132 -48.52 0.61 -6.02
N GLN A 133 -48.92 1.56 -5.12
CA GLN A 133 -50.29 1.80 -4.69
C GLN A 133 -51.18 2.36 -5.85
N GLU A 134 -50.58 3.14 -6.74
CA GLU A 134 -51.22 3.62 -7.98
C GLU A 134 -51.41 2.51 -9.02
N GLY A 135 -51.02 1.26 -8.72
CA GLY A 135 -51.25 0.09 -9.56
C GLY A 135 -50.15 -0.17 -10.59
N LEU A 136 -49.04 0.59 -10.58
CA LEU A 136 -47.95 0.37 -11.53
C LEU A 136 -47.23 -0.96 -11.27
N GLY A 137 -46.90 -1.68 -12.35
CA GLY A 137 -46.10 -2.89 -12.31
C GLY A 137 -44.61 -2.55 -12.12
N ALA A 138 -43.84 -3.52 -11.58
CA ALA A 138 -42.41 -3.32 -11.29
C ALA A 138 -41.57 -2.83 -12.47
N THR A 139 -41.93 -3.20 -13.70
CA THR A 139 -41.24 -2.74 -14.93
C THR A 139 -41.54 -1.26 -15.20
N ALA A 140 -42.76 -0.78 -14.98
CA ALA A 140 -43.11 0.62 -15.14
C ALA A 140 -42.43 1.50 -14.08
N ILE A 141 -42.42 1.05 -12.80
CA ILE A 141 -41.71 1.71 -11.69
C ILE A 141 -40.21 1.81 -11.97
N ALA A 142 -39.61 0.73 -12.45
CA ALA A 142 -38.19 0.70 -12.78
C ALA A 142 -37.82 1.73 -13.87
N LYS A 143 -38.69 1.87 -14.88
CA LYS A 143 -38.54 2.83 -15.98
C LYS A 143 -38.73 4.28 -15.50
N ASP A 144 -39.76 4.55 -14.67
CA ASP A 144 -40.03 5.89 -14.11
C ASP A 144 -38.87 6.38 -13.23
N MET A 145 -38.36 5.50 -12.39
CA MET A 145 -37.28 5.83 -11.45
C MET A 145 -35.86 5.66 -12.01
N ASN A 146 -35.73 5.24 -13.25
CA ASN A 146 -34.44 4.93 -13.89
C ASN A 146 -33.55 3.98 -13.07
N ILE A 147 -34.14 2.89 -12.61
CA ILE A 147 -33.48 1.83 -11.82
C ILE A 147 -33.73 0.46 -12.44
N HIS A 148 -32.92 -0.53 -12.05
CA HIS A 148 -33.12 -1.90 -12.52
C HIS A 148 -34.36 -2.54 -11.87
N ARG A 149 -35.14 -3.33 -12.64
CA ARG A 149 -36.36 -4.01 -12.18
C ARG A 149 -36.15 -4.85 -10.91
N ASP A 150 -35.01 -5.54 -10.82
CA ASP A 150 -34.67 -6.37 -9.65
C ASP A 150 -34.47 -5.51 -8.40
N SER A 151 -34.06 -4.24 -8.55
CA SER A 151 -33.97 -3.30 -7.43
C SER A 151 -35.35 -2.98 -6.87
N VAL A 152 -36.38 -2.84 -7.74
CA VAL A 152 -37.77 -2.63 -7.32
C VAL A 152 -38.26 -3.83 -6.51
N TYR A 153 -38.09 -5.05 -7.01
CA TYR A 153 -38.50 -6.27 -6.29
C TYR A 153 -37.80 -6.40 -4.93
N ARG A 154 -36.48 -6.20 -4.91
CA ARG A 154 -35.66 -6.29 -3.68
C ARG A 154 -36.09 -5.28 -2.63
N LEU A 155 -36.43 -4.04 -3.06
CA LEU A 155 -36.86 -2.99 -2.12
C LEU A 155 -38.29 -3.21 -1.63
N LEU A 156 -39.21 -3.66 -2.48
CA LEU A 156 -40.56 -4.00 -2.07
C LEU A 156 -40.59 -5.19 -1.10
N LYS A 157 -39.74 -6.21 -1.31
CA LYS A 157 -39.63 -7.35 -0.38
C LYS A 157 -39.08 -6.94 0.99
N LYS A 158 -38.17 -5.99 1.04
CA LYS A 158 -37.56 -5.49 2.28
C LYS A 158 -38.52 -4.63 3.12
N VAL A 159 -39.60 -4.17 2.54
CA VAL A 159 -40.60 -3.32 3.19
C VAL A 159 -41.87 -4.10 3.59
N GLY A 160 -42.02 -5.32 3.08
CA GLY A 160 -43.15 -6.18 3.40
C GLY A 160 -42.90 -7.14 4.56
N ASP A 161 -41.71 -7.11 5.14
CA ASP A 161 -41.34 -7.72 6.42
C ASP A 161 -41.27 -6.62 7.48
#